data_ebe7bd568efbd56153f0f8b7466194b1
#
_entry.id   ebe7bd568efbd56153f0f8b7466194b1
#
_cell.length_a   1.000
_cell.length_b   1.000
_cell.length_c   1.000
_cell.angle_alpha   90.00
_cell.angle_beta   90.00
_cell.angle_gamma   90.00
#
_symmetry.space_group_name_H-M   'P 1'
#
loop_
_entity.id
_entity.type
_entity.pdbx_description
1 polymer ?
#
loop_
_entity_poly.entity_id
_entity_poly.type
_entity_poly.pdbx_seq_one_letter_code
_entity_poly.pdbx_strand_id
1 'polypeptide(L)'
;DKWSVREQGEMFTTDAIDIQYKPNGEIDNFSKGSFGVAGNGLGFDFGASYKLLDNLVLSASLTDVGFVAWKGSNASVNPDEFVYDGFHHLVAEKDPDGSSALSREGDQLEEDLRKLVRFQHETGASRTQLLQTMLNLAGEYSILNDKIGFGLLWSTRLGTPRKWTEVMASANFRPVQWFNATVNFSTSNLGHSLGALINFCPKGFNFFFGSDYIPFKYSK
;
A
#
# COMPACT_ATOMS: atom_id res chain seq x y z
N ASP A 1 -9.28 -29.28 25.12
CA ASP A 1 -8.41 -28.43 24.28
C ASP A 1 -8.80 -26.97 24.49
N LYS A 2 -7.83 -26.15 24.90
CA LYS A 2 -8.04 -24.71 25.09
C LYS A 2 -7.69 -23.95 23.82
N TRP A 3 -8.54 -22.99 23.45
CA TRP A 3 -8.26 -22.07 22.37
C TRP A 3 -7.99 -20.69 22.95
N SER A 4 -6.96 -20.02 22.48
CA SER A 4 -6.79 -18.61 22.78
C SER A 4 -6.77 -17.80 21.49
N VAL A 5 -7.51 -16.70 21.49
CA VAL A 5 -7.53 -15.72 20.41
C VAL A 5 -7.10 -14.39 21.00
N ARG A 6 -6.05 -13.82 20.42
CA ARG A 6 -5.62 -12.46 20.75
C ARG A 6 -5.71 -11.63 19.47
N GLU A 7 -6.43 -10.54 19.55
CA GLU A 7 -6.55 -9.58 18.47
C GLU A 7 -5.85 -8.29 18.86
N GLN A 8 -5.10 -7.74 17.92
CA GLN A 8 -4.51 -6.41 18.04
C GLN A 8 -4.73 -5.68 16.73
N GLY A 9 -5.50 -4.62 16.78
CA GLY A 9 -5.80 -3.79 15.62
C GLY A 9 -5.78 -2.31 15.99
N GLU A 10 -5.24 -1.51 15.08
CA GLU A 10 -5.26 -0.05 15.16
C GLU A 10 -5.74 0.49 13.83
N MET A 11 -6.71 1.39 13.87
CA MET A 11 -7.25 2.07 12.71
C MET A 11 -7.15 3.58 12.94
N PHE A 12 -6.49 4.25 12.02
CA PHE A 12 -6.44 5.71 11.98
C PHE A 12 -7.30 6.23 10.83
N THR A 13 -8.21 7.13 11.13
CA THR A 13 -9.07 7.78 10.14
C THR A 13 -8.88 9.28 10.17
N THR A 14 -8.85 9.89 9.00
CA THR A 14 -8.86 11.36 8.90
C THR A 14 -10.27 11.88 9.11
N ASP A 15 -10.41 13.18 9.40
CA ASP A 15 -11.70 13.84 9.62
C ASP A 15 -12.67 13.78 8.42
N ALA A 16 -12.23 13.26 7.28
CA ALA A 16 -13.08 13.05 6.10
C ALA A 16 -14.10 11.91 6.28
N ILE A 17 -13.84 11.00 7.21
CA ILE A 17 -14.75 9.90 7.58
C ILE A 17 -15.01 10.01 9.07
N ASP A 18 -16.27 10.12 9.44
CA ASP A 18 -16.73 10.09 10.82
C ASP A 18 -17.27 8.71 11.14
N ILE A 19 -16.69 8.06 12.13
CA ILE A 19 -17.07 6.74 12.60
C ILE A 19 -17.89 6.90 13.87
N GLN A 20 -19.13 6.48 13.82
CA GLN A 20 -20.02 6.49 14.96
C GLN A 20 -19.90 5.16 15.70
N TYR A 21 -19.76 5.25 17.02
CA TYR A 21 -19.62 4.10 17.90
C TYR A 21 -20.82 3.97 18.80
N LYS A 22 -21.26 2.74 19.03
CA LYS A 22 -22.25 2.43 20.06
C LYS A 22 -21.65 2.64 21.47
N PRO A 23 -22.47 2.76 22.51
CA PRO A 23 -22.00 2.89 23.89
C PRO A 23 -21.10 1.73 24.35
N ASN A 24 -21.22 0.56 23.71
CA ASN A 24 -20.42 -0.62 23.99
C ASN A 24 -19.08 -0.67 23.24
N GLY A 25 -18.74 0.37 22.43
CA GLY A 25 -17.51 0.46 21.66
C GLY A 25 -17.54 -0.21 20.29
N GLU A 26 -18.66 -0.84 19.90
CA GLU A 26 -18.84 -1.37 18.53
C GLU A 26 -19.05 -0.24 17.52
N ILE A 27 -18.56 -0.43 16.28
CA ILE A 27 -18.87 0.50 15.19
C ILE A 27 -20.36 0.41 14.87
N ASP A 28 -21.03 1.55 14.90
CA ASP A 28 -22.46 1.65 14.54
C ASP A 28 -22.66 2.03 13.09
N ASN A 29 -22.01 3.10 12.65
CA ASN A 29 -22.18 3.62 11.30
C ASN A 29 -20.94 4.39 10.83
N PHE A 30 -20.82 4.52 9.51
CA PHE A 30 -19.85 5.39 8.86
C PHE A 30 -20.61 6.55 8.23
N SER A 31 -20.22 7.77 8.57
CA SER A 31 -20.77 8.97 7.97
C SER A 31 -19.68 9.82 7.30
N LYS A 32 -20.12 10.70 6.43
CA LYS A 32 -19.23 11.66 5.79
C LYS A 32 -18.85 12.69 6.82
N GLY A 33 -17.57 12.77 7.11
CA GLY A 33 -17.00 13.77 7.99
C GLY A 33 -16.83 15.14 7.34
N SER A 34 -16.01 15.96 7.94
CA SER A 34 -15.72 17.32 7.46
C SER A 34 -14.74 17.31 6.28
N PHE A 35 -15.06 18.07 5.23
CA PHE A 35 -14.09 18.37 4.18
C PHE A 35 -13.16 19.47 4.66
N GLY A 36 -11.94 19.09 5.02
CA GLY A 36 -10.91 20.01 5.46
C GLY A 36 -9.52 19.50 5.09
N VAL A 37 -8.50 20.26 5.47
CA VAL A 37 -7.10 19.82 5.37
C VAL A 37 -6.85 18.80 6.46
N ALA A 38 -6.83 17.52 6.07
CA ALA A 38 -6.66 16.39 6.98
C ALA A 38 -5.21 16.22 7.47
N GLY A 39 -4.27 17.00 6.95
CA GLY A 39 -2.86 16.93 7.35
C GLY A 39 -2.01 17.92 6.58
N ASN A 40 -0.78 18.06 7.00
CA ASN A 40 0.23 18.85 6.33
C ASN A 40 1.55 18.10 6.33
N GLY A 41 2.36 18.32 5.32
CA GLY A 41 3.63 17.63 5.17
C GLY A 41 4.63 18.44 4.36
N LEU A 42 5.83 17.92 4.31
CA LEU A 42 6.91 18.47 3.52
C LEU A 42 7.63 17.31 2.82
N GLY A 43 7.91 17.49 1.54
CA GLY A 43 8.67 16.52 0.75
C GLY A 43 9.67 17.21 -0.14
N PHE A 44 10.79 16.56 -0.39
CA PHE A 44 11.87 17.01 -1.26
C PHE A 44 12.26 15.92 -2.24
N ASP A 45 12.54 16.33 -3.46
CA ASP A 45 13.06 15.50 -4.52
C ASP A 45 14.43 16.03 -4.94
N PHE A 46 15.38 15.11 -5.07
CA PHE A 46 16.74 15.41 -5.53
C PHE A 46 17.05 14.55 -6.74
N GLY A 47 17.69 15.12 -7.73
CA GLY A 47 18.14 14.37 -8.89
C GLY A 47 19.35 15.00 -9.55
N ALA A 48 20.19 14.15 -10.11
CA ALA A 48 21.32 14.55 -10.88
C ALA A 48 21.51 13.62 -12.09
N SER A 49 21.95 14.18 -13.18
CA SER A 49 22.34 13.46 -14.39
C SER A 49 23.72 13.92 -14.83
N TYR A 50 24.56 12.99 -15.18
CA TYR A 50 25.94 13.26 -15.59
C TYR A 50 26.26 12.54 -16.90
N LYS A 51 26.72 13.30 -17.88
CA LYS A 51 27.19 12.79 -19.16
C LYS A 51 28.63 12.32 -18.99
N LEU A 52 28.81 11.02 -18.75
CA LEU A 52 30.15 10.44 -18.52
C LEU A 52 30.96 10.31 -19.82
N LEU A 53 30.29 9.95 -20.90
CA LEU A 53 30.82 9.88 -22.27
C LEU A 53 29.82 10.54 -23.22
N ASP A 54 30.21 10.78 -24.47
CA ASP A 54 29.28 11.36 -25.45
C ASP A 54 28.02 10.51 -25.68
N ASN A 55 28.13 9.23 -25.43
CA ASN A 55 27.08 8.24 -25.62
C ASN A 55 26.66 7.53 -24.31
N LEU A 56 27.16 7.96 -23.15
CA LEU A 56 26.81 7.36 -21.85
C LEU A 56 26.40 8.44 -20.85
N VAL A 57 25.16 8.36 -20.41
CA VAL A 57 24.57 9.21 -19.38
C VAL A 57 24.25 8.38 -18.14
N LEU A 58 24.68 8.86 -16.98
CA LEU A 58 24.33 8.29 -15.68
C LEU A 58 23.39 9.25 -14.96
N SER A 59 22.40 8.72 -14.25
CA SER A 59 21.47 9.50 -13.46
C SER A 59 21.22 8.85 -12.12
N ALA A 60 20.97 9.70 -11.12
CA ALA A 60 20.56 9.29 -9.79
C ALA A 60 19.46 10.22 -9.31
N SER A 61 18.44 9.67 -8.67
CA SER A 61 17.43 10.48 -8.01
C SER A 61 16.98 9.87 -6.68
N LEU A 62 16.65 10.75 -5.76
CA LEU A 62 16.06 10.44 -4.47
C LEU A 62 14.79 11.26 -4.36
N THR A 63 13.63 10.61 -4.41
CA THR A 63 12.32 11.28 -4.43
C THR A 63 11.52 10.96 -3.17
N ASP A 64 10.56 11.82 -2.86
CA ASP A 64 9.65 11.67 -1.71
C ASP A 64 10.38 11.61 -0.36
N VAL A 65 11.45 12.40 -0.19
CA VAL A 65 12.15 12.53 1.11
C VAL A 65 11.38 13.48 2.00
N GLY A 66 10.60 12.95 2.93
CA GLY A 66 9.76 13.81 3.73
C GLY A 66 8.79 13.08 4.64
N PHE A 67 7.80 13.82 5.11
CA PHE A 67 6.76 13.32 6.00
C PHE A 67 5.42 14.02 5.77
N VAL A 68 4.35 13.36 6.21
CA VAL A 68 3.01 13.93 6.34
C VAL A 68 2.54 13.73 7.78
N ALA A 69 2.11 14.82 8.41
CA ALA A 69 1.45 14.80 9.71
C ALA A 69 -0.07 14.85 9.49
N TRP A 70 -0.72 13.74 9.73
CA TRP A 70 -2.17 13.58 9.61
C TRP A 70 -2.86 13.98 10.90
N LYS A 71 -4.04 14.56 10.79
CA LYS A 71 -4.98 14.82 11.89
C LYS A 71 -6.20 13.93 11.70
N GLY A 72 -6.72 13.40 12.79
CA GLY A 72 -7.87 12.51 12.70
C GLY A 72 -8.20 11.87 14.03
N SER A 73 -8.72 10.67 13.95
CA SER A 73 -9.11 9.86 15.11
C SER A 73 -8.43 8.50 15.04
N ASN A 74 -8.04 8.01 16.19
CA ASN A 74 -7.47 6.67 16.34
C ASN A 74 -8.50 5.75 17.00
N ALA A 75 -8.65 4.55 16.47
CA ALA A 75 -9.43 3.50 17.07
C ALA A 75 -8.55 2.27 17.23
N SER A 76 -8.47 1.75 18.45
CA SER A 76 -7.70 0.56 18.75
C SER A 76 -8.57 -0.50 19.39
N VAL A 77 -8.32 -1.75 19.06
CA VAL A 77 -8.90 -2.89 19.77
C VAL A 77 -8.05 -3.15 20.99
N ASN A 78 -8.72 -3.29 22.14
CA ASN A 78 -8.02 -3.68 23.37
C ASN A 78 -7.45 -5.10 23.20
N PRO A 79 -6.16 -5.35 23.49
CA PRO A 79 -5.54 -6.65 23.31
C PRO A 79 -5.95 -7.64 24.41
N ASP A 80 -7.24 -7.77 24.68
CA ASP A 80 -7.74 -8.78 25.59
C ASP A 80 -7.57 -10.17 24.96
N GLU A 81 -7.04 -11.10 25.73
CA GLU A 81 -6.92 -12.48 25.31
C GLU A 81 -8.24 -13.21 25.62
N PHE A 82 -8.93 -13.63 24.58
CA PHE A 82 -10.05 -14.54 24.72
C PHE A 82 -9.53 -15.95 24.85
N VAL A 83 -9.88 -16.64 25.96
CA VAL A 83 -9.56 -18.06 26.16
C VAL A 83 -10.85 -18.83 26.26
N TYR A 84 -11.01 -19.74 25.30
CA TYR A 84 -12.11 -20.68 25.30
C TYR A 84 -11.61 -22.07 25.66
N ASP A 85 -12.14 -22.66 26.72
CA ASP A 85 -11.76 -23.98 27.20
C ASP A 85 -12.87 -25.03 27.03
N GLY A 86 -13.88 -24.71 26.25
CA GLY A 86 -15.00 -25.60 25.92
C GLY A 86 -16.26 -25.30 26.71
N PHE A 87 -17.35 -25.94 26.35
CA PHE A 87 -18.58 -25.95 27.14
C PHE A 87 -18.43 -26.94 28.31
N HIS A 88 -18.63 -26.46 29.53
CA HIS A 88 -18.48 -27.29 30.71
C HIS A 88 -19.78 -27.98 31.13
N HIS A 89 -20.92 -27.44 30.71
CA HIS A 89 -22.26 -27.95 31.04
C HIS A 89 -23.08 -28.22 29.79
N LEU A 90 -23.00 -29.42 29.27
CA LEU A 90 -23.79 -29.86 28.09
C LEU A 90 -25.20 -30.30 28.46
N VAL A 91 -25.71 -29.91 29.63
CA VAL A 91 -27.07 -30.30 30.08
C VAL A 91 -28.09 -29.28 29.58
N ALA A 92 -29.01 -29.74 28.77
CA ALA A 92 -30.10 -28.92 28.25
C ALA A 92 -31.32 -28.83 29.23
N GLU A 93 -31.11 -29.24 30.49
CA GLU A 93 -32.16 -29.16 31.50
C GLU A 93 -32.44 -27.66 31.81
N LYS A 94 -33.69 -27.29 31.74
CA LYS A 94 -34.12 -25.90 31.95
C LYS A 94 -34.23 -25.58 33.44
N ASP A 95 -33.63 -24.50 33.85
CA ASP A 95 -33.84 -23.91 35.16
C ASP A 95 -35.29 -23.37 35.32
N PRO A 96 -35.71 -23.09 36.57
CA PRO A 96 -37.05 -22.54 36.81
C PRO A 96 -37.35 -21.20 36.12
N ASP A 97 -36.30 -20.47 35.68
CA ASP A 97 -36.37 -19.24 34.92
C ASP A 97 -36.47 -19.45 33.38
N GLY A 98 -36.46 -20.72 32.94
CA GLY A 98 -36.55 -21.11 31.53
C GLY A 98 -35.23 -21.13 30.75
N SER A 99 -34.13 -20.70 31.36
CA SER A 99 -32.77 -20.77 30.77
C SER A 99 -32.14 -22.14 31.02
N SER A 100 -31.17 -22.54 30.20
CA SER A 100 -30.34 -23.70 30.43
C SER A 100 -28.90 -23.29 30.64
N ALA A 101 -28.13 -24.14 31.34
CA ALA A 101 -26.70 -23.89 31.52
C ALA A 101 -25.98 -23.72 30.17
N LEU A 102 -26.34 -24.51 29.17
CA LEU A 102 -25.83 -24.43 27.82
C LEU A 102 -26.16 -23.07 27.14
N SER A 103 -27.37 -22.53 27.36
CA SER A 103 -27.77 -21.23 26.82
C SER A 103 -26.93 -20.11 27.42
N ARG A 104 -26.75 -20.13 28.75
CA ARG A 104 -25.89 -19.11 29.44
C ARG A 104 -24.44 -19.16 29.01
N GLU A 105 -23.87 -20.35 28.85
CA GLU A 105 -22.51 -20.49 28.33
C GLU A 105 -22.39 -20.01 26.87
N GLY A 106 -23.44 -20.21 26.04
CA GLY A 106 -23.52 -19.69 24.69
C GLY A 106 -23.58 -18.16 24.65
N ASP A 107 -24.43 -17.56 25.49
CA ASP A 107 -24.58 -16.11 25.61
C ASP A 107 -23.26 -15.47 26.11
N GLN A 108 -22.59 -16.12 27.06
CA GLN A 108 -21.30 -15.65 27.57
C GLN A 108 -20.19 -15.73 26.50
N LEU A 109 -20.16 -16.81 25.71
CA LEU A 109 -19.24 -16.94 24.57
C LEU A 109 -19.50 -15.83 23.54
N GLU A 110 -20.75 -15.54 23.21
CA GLU A 110 -21.10 -14.46 22.32
C GLU A 110 -20.63 -13.10 22.86
N GLU A 111 -20.85 -12.83 24.14
CA GLU A 111 -20.41 -11.58 24.75
C GLU A 111 -18.88 -11.45 24.77
N ASP A 112 -18.16 -12.53 25.05
CA ASP A 112 -16.69 -12.53 25.07
C ASP A 112 -16.10 -12.38 23.65
N LEU A 113 -16.73 -12.98 22.63
CA LEU A 113 -16.35 -12.75 21.24
C LEU A 113 -16.64 -11.31 20.79
N ARG A 114 -17.73 -10.71 21.27
CA ARG A 114 -18.03 -9.30 21.00
C ARG A 114 -17.01 -8.35 21.63
N LYS A 115 -16.38 -8.71 22.77
CA LYS A 115 -15.33 -7.91 23.39
C LYS A 115 -14.11 -7.78 22.48
N LEU A 116 -13.80 -8.77 21.63
CA LEU A 116 -12.69 -8.74 20.68
C LEU A 116 -12.85 -7.66 19.60
N VAL A 117 -14.08 -7.23 19.30
CA VAL A 117 -14.39 -6.21 18.29
C VAL A 117 -14.80 -4.86 18.89
N ARG A 118 -14.55 -4.63 20.17
CA ARG A 118 -14.78 -3.35 20.82
C ARG A 118 -13.61 -2.41 20.59
N PHE A 119 -13.89 -1.26 20.02
CA PHE A 119 -12.90 -0.23 19.77
C PHE A 119 -12.88 0.80 20.87
N GLN A 120 -11.68 1.12 21.32
CA GLN A 120 -11.42 2.34 22.08
C GLN A 120 -11.05 3.41 21.07
N HIS A 121 -11.74 4.55 21.08
CA HIS A 121 -11.49 5.62 20.13
C HIS A 121 -10.96 6.87 20.84
N GLU A 122 -10.00 7.51 20.19
CA GLU A 122 -9.40 8.76 20.59
C GLU A 122 -9.59 9.78 19.46
N THR A 123 -10.33 10.85 19.74
CA THR A 123 -10.53 11.96 18.81
C THR A 123 -9.39 12.97 18.92
N GLY A 124 -9.05 13.64 17.81
CA GLY A 124 -7.98 14.62 17.79
C GLY A 124 -6.58 14.00 17.81
N ALA A 125 -6.47 12.73 17.46
CA ALA A 125 -5.19 12.05 17.33
C ALA A 125 -4.39 12.62 16.15
N SER A 126 -3.07 12.58 16.26
CA SER A 126 -2.16 12.95 15.19
C SER A 126 -1.25 11.77 14.86
N ARG A 127 -1.01 11.54 13.57
CA ARG A 127 -0.12 10.50 13.09
C ARG A 127 0.86 11.07 12.08
N THR A 128 2.14 10.98 12.39
CA THR A 128 3.19 11.33 11.43
C THR A 128 3.61 10.10 10.65
N GLN A 129 3.56 10.19 9.33
CA GLN A 129 3.99 9.15 8.43
C GLN A 129 5.10 9.67 7.53
N LEU A 130 6.21 8.95 7.46
CA LEU A 130 7.25 9.23 6.49
C LEU A 130 6.75 8.92 5.08
N LEU A 131 7.10 9.76 4.13
CA LEU A 131 6.87 9.49 2.71
C LEU A 131 7.68 8.26 2.29
N GLN A 132 7.22 7.59 1.24
CA GLN A 132 7.88 6.41 0.72
C GLN A 132 9.02 6.81 -0.21
N THR A 133 10.14 7.20 0.37
CA THR A 133 11.33 7.62 -0.35
C THR A 133 11.77 6.59 -1.37
N MET A 134 11.97 7.01 -2.62
CA MET A 134 12.50 6.17 -3.69
C MET A 134 13.90 6.62 -4.08
N LEU A 135 14.82 5.66 -4.15
CA LEU A 135 16.15 5.83 -4.74
C LEU A 135 16.15 5.17 -6.12
N ASN A 136 16.53 5.95 -7.13
CA ASN A 136 16.67 5.48 -8.50
C ASN A 136 18.11 5.73 -8.97
N LEU A 137 18.72 4.72 -9.57
CA LEU A 137 20.00 4.82 -10.26
C LEU A 137 19.83 4.31 -11.68
N ALA A 138 20.25 5.09 -12.67
CA ALA A 138 20.08 4.71 -14.06
C ALA A 138 21.33 5.01 -14.88
N GLY A 139 21.50 4.23 -15.95
CA GLY A 139 22.47 4.47 -16.99
C GLY A 139 21.84 4.26 -18.36
N GLU A 140 22.08 5.17 -19.30
CA GLU A 140 21.68 5.05 -20.68
C GLU A 140 22.91 5.13 -21.59
N TYR A 141 23.07 4.12 -22.44
CA TYR A 141 24.13 4.03 -23.43
C TYR A 141 23.53 4.07 -24.82
N SER A 142 23.93 5.05 -25.64
CA SER A 142 23.43 5.29 -26.97
C SER A 142 24.44 4.91 -28.05
N ILE A 143 23.96 4.38 -29.17
CA ILE A 143 24.76 4.07 -30.36
C ILE A 143 24.10 4.63 -31.63
N LEU A 144 24.84 4.67 -32.71
CA LEU A 144 24.34 5.11 -34.04
C LEU A 144 23.76 6.53 -34.01
N ASN A 145 24.47 7.48 -33.40
CA ASN A 145 24.03 8.86 -33.22
C ASN A 145 22.65 8.93 -32.55
N ASP A 146 22.54 8.29 -31.37
CA ASP A 146 21.34 8.24 -30.52
C ASP A 146 20.12 7.54 -31.15
N LYS A 147 20.28 6.81 -32.26
CA LYS A 147 19.17 6.06 -32.87
C LYS A 147 18.81 4.80 -32.11
N ILE A 148 19.75 4.21 -31.40
CA ILE A 148 19.51 3.07 -30.52
C ILE A 148 20.08 3.40 -29.13
N GLY A 149 19.27 3.29 -28.12
CA GLY A 149 19.65 3.46 -26.72
C GLY A 149 19.35 2.21 -25.91
N PHE A 150 20.25 1.86 -25.00
CA PHE A 150 20.10 0.82 -23.99
C PHE A 150 20.09 1.46 -22.62
N GLY A 151 19.07 1.18 -21.85
CA GLY A 151 18.91 1.70 -20.50
C GLY A 151 18.95 0.59 -19.47
N LEU A 152 19.55 0.88 -18.32
CA LEU A 152 19.46 0.09 -17.12
C LEU A 152 19.02 1.01 -15.99
N LEU A 153 17.97 0.61 -15.27
CA LEU A 153 17.43 1.33 -14.11
C LEU A 153 17.36 0.38 -12.92
N TRP A 154 17.88 0.82 -11.80
CA TRP A 154 17.65 0.21 -10.50
C TRP A 154 16.87 1.17 -9.64
N SER A 155 15.72 0.72 -9.15
CA SER A 155 14.83 1.48 -8.28
C SER A 155 14.60 0.73 -6.99
N THR A 156 14.65 1.44 -5.87
CA THR A 156 14.30 0.84 -4.58
C THR A 156 13.50 1.83 -3.73
N ARG A 157 12.46 1.31 -3.10
CA ARG A 157 11.67 2.05 -2.13
C ARG A 157 12.25 1.83 -0.74
N LEU A 158 12.60 2.92 -0.09
CA LEU A 158 13.12 2.94 1.26
C LEU A 158 11.97 3.18 2.24
N GLY A 159 11.95 2.42 3.33
CA GLY A 159 10.90 2.56 4.36
C GLY A 159 9.92 1.40 4.42
N THR A 160 9.09 1.43 5.43
CA THR A 160 8.05 0.44 5.71
C THR A 160 6.71 0.86 5.07
N PRO A 161 5.75 -0.06 4.88
CA PRO A 161 5.74 -1.44 5.39
C PRO A 161 6.37 -2.46 4.44
N ARG A 162 6.57 -2.13 3.14
CA ARG A 162 7.10 -3.09 2.16
C ARG A 162 8.26 -2.49 1.38
N LYS A 163 9.41 -3.09 1.53
CA LYS A 163 10.54 -2.83 0.64
C LYS A 163 10.18 -3.31 -0.77
N TRP A 164 10.37 -2.45 -1.74
CA TRP A 164 10.21 -2.80 -3.14
C TRP A 164 11.50 -2.43 -3.86
N THR A 165 12.01 -3.37 -4.62
CA THR A 165 13.22 -3.17 -5.43
C THR A 165 12.96 -3.75 -6.81
N GLU A 166 13.35 -3.00 -7.84
CA GLU A 166 13.20 -3.36 -9.23
C GLU A 166 14.48 -3.06 -9.99
N VAL A 167 14.81 -3.94 -10.93
CA VAL A 167 15.82 -3.71 -11.96
C VAL A 167 15.12 -3.80 -13.32
N MET A 168 15.27 -2.76 -14.14
CA MET A 168 14.69 -2.69 -15.47
C MET A 168 15.79 -2.47 -16.50
N ALA A 169 15.76 -3.30 -17.54
CA ALA A 169 16.54 -3.10 -18.76
C ALA A 169 15.63 -2.62 -19.88
N SER A 170 16.07 -1.67 -20.69
CA SER A 170 15.28 -1.12 -21.80
C SER A 170 16.12 -1.01 -23.07
N ALA A 171 15.44 -1.11 -24.20
CA ALA A 171 15.99 -0.80 -25.51
C ALA A 171 15.08 0.21 -26.20
N ASN A 172 15.66 1.32 -26.64
CA ASN A 172 14.98 2.41 -27.32
C ASN A 172 15.43 2.47 -28.77
N PHE A 173 14.50 2.59 -29.69
CA PHE A 173 14.75 2.73 -31.11
C PHE A 173 14.16 4.04 -31.63
N ARG A 174 15.03 4.97 -32.05
CA ARG A 174 14.70 6.33 -32.49
C ARG A 174 15.27 6.59 -33.89
N PRO A 175 14.75 5.95 -34.96
CA PRO A 175 15.32 6.08 -36.29
C PRO A 175 15.22 7.50 -36.86
N VAL A 176 14.17 8.23 -36.45
CA VAL A 176 13.89 9.60 -36.84
C VAL A 176 13.34 10.39 -35.66
N GLN A 177 13.38 11.72 -35.72
CA GLN A 177 13.01 12.59 -34.60
C GLN A 177 11.55 12.51 -34.15
N TRP A 178 10.67 12.08 -35.06
CA TRP A 178 9.23 11.99 -34.83
C TRP A 178 8.74 10.58 -34.44
N PHE A 179 9.62 9.58 -34.44
CA PHE A 179 9.27 8.20 -34.07
C PHE A 179 10.20 7.62 -33.02
N ASN A 180 9.63 7.04 -31.99
CA ASN A 180 10.34 6.31 -30.96
C ASN A 180 9.58 5.02 -30.59
N ALA A 181 10.29 3.91 -30.50
CA ALA A 181 9.79 2.65 -29.97
C ALA A 181 10.68 2.19 -28.83
N THR A 182 10.07 1.73 -27.75
CA THR A 182 10.76 1.26 -26.56
C THR A 182 10.24 -0.11 -26.17
N VAL A 183 11.15 -0.99 -25.80
CA VAL A 183 10.83 -2.26 -25.12
C VAL A 183 11.60 -2.28 -23.83
N ASN A 184 10.93 -2.69 -22.75
CA ASN A 184 11.55 -2.84 -21.44
C ASN A 184 11.22 -4.21 -20.83
N PHE A 185 12.15 -4.71 -20.05
CA PHE A 185 11.97 -5.87 -19.19
C PHE A 185 12.35 -5.49 -17.77
N SER A 186 11.46 -5.75 -16.84
CA SER A 186 11.74 -5.50 -15.42
C SER A 186 11.60 -6.77 -14.58
N THR A 187 12.37 -6.80 -13.53
CA THR A 187 12.31 -7.82 -12.48
C THR A 187 12.31 -7.15 -11.12
N SER A 188 11.37 -7.54 -10.29
CA SER A 188 11.22 -7.01 -8.94
C SER A 188 10.98 -8.15 -7.94
N ASN A 189 10.96 -7.82 -6.65
CA ASN A 189 10.55 -8.76 -5.61
C ASN A 189 9.06 -9.15 -5.67
N LEU A 190 8.27 -8.55 -6.56
CA LEU A 190 6.86 -8.87 -6.80
C LEU A 190 6.62 -9.70 -8.06
N GLY A 191 7.60 -9.76 -8.97
CA GLY A 191 7.48 -10.49 -10.23
C GLY A 191 8.28 -9.87 -11.36
N HIS A 192 7.97 -10.33 -12.57
CA HIS A 192 8.61 -9.88 -13.81
C HIS A 192 7.58 -9.22 -14.70
N SER A 193 7.98 -8.19 -15.45
CA SER A 193 7.14 -7.55 -16.46
C SER A 193 7.91 -7.31 -17.76
N LEU A 194 7.19 -7.34 -18.86
CA LEU A 194 7.63 -6.90 -20.16
C LEU A 194 6.73 -5.75 -20.60
N GLY A 195 7.32 -4.63 -20.97
CA GLY A 195 6.59 -3.48 -21.47
C GLY A 195 7.05 -3.10 -22.88
N ALA A 196 6.20 -2.44 -23.60
CA ALA A 196 6.52 -1.86 -24.91
C ALA A 196 5.75 -0.54 -25.09
N LEU A 197 6.37 0.42 -25.75
CA LEU A 197 5.79 1.71 -26.07
C LEU A 197 6.19 2.13 -27.47
N ILE A 198 5.24 2.69 -28.21
CA ILE A 198 5.46 3.36 -29.49
C ILE A 198 4.98 4.80 -29.37
N ASN A 199 5.80 5.74 -29.82
CA ASN A 199 5.49 7.15 -29.80
C ASN A 199 5.70 7.79 -31.19
N PHE A 200 4.70 8.53 -31.66
CA PHE A 200 4.72 9.34 -32.86
C PHE A 200 4.57 10.82 -32.48
N CYS A 201 5.58 11.61 -32.74
CA CYS A 201 5.63 13.02 -32.35
C CYS A 201 6.04 13.92 -33.54
N PRO A 202 5.22 14.01 -34.63
CA PRO A 202 5.43 15.01 -35.68
C PRO A 202 5.14 16.42 -35.15
N LYS A 203 5.53 17.45 -35.89
CA LYS A 203 5.30 18.85 -35.49
C LYS A 203 3.81 19.11 -35.14
N GLY A 204 3.56 19.57 -33.92
CA GLY A 204 2.24 19.95 -33.43
C GLY A 204 1.32 18.82 -32.98
N PHE A 205 1.79 17.58 -32.99
CA PHE A 205 1.01 16.42 -32.57
C PHE A 205 1.88 15.38 -31.84
N ASN A 206 1.35 14.77 -30.80
CA ASN A 206 2.00 13.66 -30.12
C ASN A 206 0.99 12.55 -29.83
N PHE A 207 1.25 11.37 -30.33
CA PHE A 207 0.46 10.17 -30.11
C PHE A 207 1.36 9.06 -29.60
N PHE A 208 0.98 8.45 -28.47
CA PHE A 208 1.70 7.31 -27.90
C PHE A 208 0.74 6.18 -27.56
N PHE A 209 1.24 4.98 -27.69
CA PHE A 209 0.55 3.75 -27.32
C PHE A 209 1.53 2.79 -26.67
N GLY A 210 1.19 2.25 -25.52
CA GLY A 210 2.07 1.32 -24.82
C GLY A 210 1.36 0.56 -23.73
N SER A 211 2.07 -0.45 -23.23
CA SER A 211 1.70 -1.25 -22.07
C SER A 211 2.94 -1.54 -21.25
N ASP A 212 2.84 -1.39 -19.95
CA ASP A 212 3.91 -1.70 -19.00
C ASP A 212 3.93 -3.18 -18.61
N TYR A 213 2.87 -3.91 -18.95
CA TYR A 213 2.75 -5.33 -18.65
C TYR A 213 2.19 -6.10 -19.84
N ILE A 214 3.04 -6.93 -20.43
CA ILE A 214 2.67 -7.90 -21.48
C ILE A 214 2.87 -9.28 -20.87
N PRO A 215 1.81 -10.07 -20.64
CA PRO A 215 1.94 -11.40 -20.07
C PRO A 215 2.62 -12.35 -21.05
N PHE A 216 3.72 -12.99 -20.66
CA PHE A 216 4.40 -14.00 -21.49
C PHE A 216 4.24 -15.41 -20.96
N LYS A 217 3.49 -15.61 -19.89
CA LYS A 217 3.15 -16.93 -19.39
C LYS A 217 1.71 -16.94 -18.91
N TYR A 218 0.87 -17.68 -19.61
CA TYR A 218 -0.45 -18.00 -19.11
C TYR A 218 -0.28 -19.08 -18.05
N SER A 219 -0.67 -18.80 -16.81
CA SER A 219 -0.86 -19.83 -15.80
C SER A 219 -2.01 -20.73 -16.27
N LYS A 220 -1.74 -22.02 -16.44
CA LYS A 220 -2.77 -23.03 -16.63
C LYS A 220 -3.45 -23.33 -15.29
#